data_e85b2fc24a2e0bdc1a5d7ed3497658f5
#
_entry.id   e85b2fc24a2e0bdc1a5d7ed3497658f5
#
_cell.length_a   1.000
_cell.length_b   1.000
_cell.length_c   1.000
_cell.angle_alpha   90.00
_cell.angle_beta   90.00
_cell.angle_gamma   90.00
#
_symmetry.space_group_name_H-M   'P 1'
#
loop_
_entity.id
_entity.type
_entity.pdbx_description
1 polymer ?
#
loop_
_entity_poly.entity_id
_entity_poly.type
_entity_poly.pdbx_seq_one_letter_code
_entity_poly.pdbx_strand_id
1 'polypeptide(L)'
;MSPDSPAGRRQDRGGPAAGSLTYAPAGATCPGEAVWTAEVAGHRRYEGSVVVGRGDDDWRAASEAVLRWGIKRRSGFRVTPMGGAGERVAEGGEYRITAAWGPLAVHEPVLVVAVVDTPDRCGFAYGTLPGHPVSGEEAFVVSRSPDGRVTLTLRSLTSRAPRGGWRHVFPVLLVAQRVYRRRYRRALRAAGAGQR
;
A
#
# COMPACT_ATOMS: atom_id res chain seq x y z
N MET A 1 -47.54 -25.50 -12.26
CA MET A 1 -46.51 -25.07 -13.24
C MET A 1 -45.92 -23.78 -12.71
N SER A 2 -44.84 -23.89 -11.97
CA SER A 2 -44.08 -22.71 -11.48
C SER A 2 -42.84 -22.56 -12.34
N PRO A 3 -42.46 -21.34 -12.76
CA PRO A 3 -41.17 -21.13 -13.42
C PRO A 3 -40.09 -20.81 -12.40
N ASP A 4 -39.01 -21.55 -12.51
CA ASP A 4 -37.73 -21.37 -11.85
C ASP A 4 -37.17 -19.95 -12.08
N SER A 5 -36.78 -19.30 -10.97
CA SER A 5 -35.89 -18.12 -11.00
C SER A 5 -34.44 -18.58 -10.98
N PRO A 6 -33.59 -18.11 -11.91
CA PRO A 6 -32.18 -18.41 -11.82
C PRO A 6 -31.54 -17.53 -10.76
N ALA A 7 -31.06 -18.18 -9.70
CA ALA A 7 -30.19 -17.56 -8.68
C ALA A 7 -28.94 -16.95 -9.34
N GLY A 8 -28.77 -15.64 -9.21
CA GLY A 8 -27.60 -14.92 -9.65
C GLY A 8 -26.33 -15.47 -8.99
N ARG A 9 -25.45 -16.08 -9.77
CA ARG A 9 -24.09 -16.43 -9.39
C ARG A 9 -23.37 -15.14 -9.02
N ARG A 10 -23.16 -14.92 -7.74
CA ARG A 10 -22.13 -13.99 -7.28
C ARG A 10 -20.81 -14.53 -7.84
N GLN A 11 -20.21 -13.78 -8.77
CA GLN A 11 -18.82 -14.00 -9.18
C GLN A 11 -17.97 -13.75 -7.95
N ASP A 12 -17.48 -14.83 -7.36
CA ASP A 12 -16.40 -14.84 -6.39
C ASP A 12 -15.17 -14.32 -7.13
N ARG A 13 -14.86 -13.04 -6.95
CA ARG A 13 -13.62 -12.46 -7.44
C ARG A 13 -12.55 -13.04 -6.53
N GLY A 14 -11.87 -14.08 -7.01
CA GLY A 14 -10.79 -14.74 -6.33
C GLY A 14 -9.75 -13.71 -5.87
N GLY A 15 -9.83 -13.32 -4.60
CA GLY A 15 -8.79 -12.55 -3.93
C GLY A 15 -7.50 -13.37 -3.85
N PRO A 16 -6.36 -12.74 -3.57
CA PRO A 16 -5.08 -13.43 -3.45
C PRO A 16 -5.20 -14.58 -2.47
N ALA A 17 -4.57 -15.71 -2.80
CA ALA A 17 -4.61 -16.91 -1.98
C ALA A 17 -4.25 -16.57 -0.52
N ALA A 18 -5.23 -16.64 0.37
CA ALA A 18 -5.13 -16.21 1.77
C ALA A 18 -4.02 -16.94 2.57
N GLY A 19 -3.44 -18.00 2.00
CA GLY A 19 -2.38 -18.80 2.62
C GLY A 19 -0.95 -18.24 2.51
N SER A 20 -0.72 -17.19 1.71
CA SER A 20 0.62 -16.62 1.53
C SER A 20 0.91 -15.40 2.40
N LEU A 21 -0.10 -14.68 2.89
CA LEU A 21 0.06 -13.51 3.76
C LEU A 21 0.45 -13.91 5.20
N THR A 22 1.19 -13.02 5.88
CA THR A 22 1.60 -13.25 7.29
C THR A 22 0.57 -12.77 8.31
N TYR A 23 -0.56 -12.22 7.87
CA TYR A 23 -1.64 -11.64 8.68
C TYR A 23 -3.01 -11.93 8.04
N ALA A 24 -4.08 -11.64 8.80
CA ALA A 24 -5.47 -11.66 8.34
C ALA A 24 -6.30 -10.61 9.09
N PRO A 25 -7.39 -10.09 8.51
CA PRO A 25 -7.84 -10.28 7.13
C PRO A 25 -7.03 -9.44 6.13
N ALA A 26 -6.96 -9.87 4.87
CA ALA A 26 -6.40 -9.08 3.78
C ALA A 26 -7.34 -7.91 3.41
N GLY A 27 -6.76 -6.79 2.96
CA GLY A 27 -7.51 -5.60 2.55
C GLY A 27 -8.03 -4.73 3.70
N ALA A 28 -7.61 -5.00 4.93
CA ALA A 28 -8.09 -4.31 6.13
C ALA A 28 -7.69 -2.81 6.21
N THR A 29 -6.75 -2.32 5.38
CA THR A 29 -6.45 -0.88 5.26
C THR A 29 -7.47 -0.14 4.40
N CYS A 30 -8.38 -0.85 3.70
CA CYS A 30 -9.52 -0.32 2.95
C CYS A 30 -9.14 0.88 2.07
N PRO A 31 -8.27 0.72 1.04
CA PRO A 31 -7.80 1.84 0.24
C PRO A 31 -8.92 2.53 -0.56
N GLY A 32 -10.02 1.82 -0.85
CA GLY A 32 -11.21 2.37 -1.50
C GLY A 32 -12.05 3.29 -0.62
N GLU A 33 -11.96 3.17 0.70
CA GLU A 33 -12.81 3.89 1.62
C GLU A 33 -12.24 5.27 1.99
N ALA A 34 -13.10 6.30 1.98
CA ALA A 34 -12.70 7.66 2.39
C ALA A 34 -12.39 7.71 3.89
N VAL A 35 -13.21 7.05 4.70
CA VAL A 35 -13.03 6.94 6.15
C VAL A 35 -12.61 5.52 6.49
N TRP A 36 -11.51 5.39 7.20
CA TRP A 36 -10.99 4.09 7.61
C TRP A 36 -11.33 3.80 9.07
N THR A 37 -12.22 2.87 9.30
CA THR A 37 -12.68 2.47 10.64
C THR A 37 -12.20 1.09 11.07
N ALA A 38 -11.62 0.30 10.14
CA ALA A 38 -11.22 -1.07 10.42
C ALA A 38 -10.12 -1.14 11.49
N GLU A 39 -10.32 -2.04 12.45
CA GLU A 39 -9.35 -2.40 13.47
C GLU A 39 -9.02 -3.89 13.36
N VAL A 40 -7.75 -4.24 13.50
CA VAL A 40 -7.29 -5.62 13.50
C VAL A 40 -6.58 -5.91 14.81
N ALA A 41 -7.11 -6.84 15.59
CA ALA A 41 -6.55 -7.22 16.88
C ALA A 41 -5.07 -7.55 16.78
N GLY A 42 -4.27 -7.06 17.73
CA GLY A 42 -2.82 -7.27 17.77
C GLY A 42 -2.00 -6.44 16.76
N HIS A 43 -2.63 -5.60 15.94
CA HIS A 43 -1.95 -4.71 14.99
C HIS A 43 -1.97 -3.25 15.46
N ARG A 44 -0.85 -2.57 15.29
CA ARG A 44 -0.76 -1.12 15.50
C ARG A 44 -1.31 -0.42 14.27
N ARG A 45 -2.39 0.32 14.46
CA ARG A 45 -3.00 1.13 13.41
C ARG A 45 -2.29 2.48 13.28
N TYR A 46 -2.10 2.92 12.04
CA TYR A 46 -1.63 4.27 11.73
C TYR A 46 -2.33 4.79 10.48
N GLU A 47 -2.75 6.04 10.52
CA GLU A 47 -3.21 6.81 9.38
C GLU A 47 -2.59 8.20 9.40
N GLY A 48 -2.21 8.71 8.24
CA GLY A 48 -1.66 10.06 8.13
C GLY A 48 -1.75 10.58 6.73
N SER A 49 -2.19 11.84 6.59
CA SER A 49 -2.42 12.48 5.29
C SER A 49 -1.58 13.73 5.13
N VAL A 50 -1.28 14.08 3.87
CA VAL A 50 -0.56 15.29 3.50
C VAL A 50 -1.02 15.78 2.13
N VAL A 51 -1.22 17.09 1.99
CA VAL A 51 -1.47 17.72 0.68
C VAL A 51 -0.19 17.65 -0.15
N VAL A 52 -0.30 17.12 -1.36
CA VAL A 52 0.81 16.92 -2.30
C VAL A 52 0.71 17.79 -3.55
N GLY A 53 -0.45 18.39 -3.80
CA GLY A 53 -0.67 19.25 -4.95
C GLY A 53 -2.10 19.79 -5.04
N ARG A 54 -2.42 20.42 -6.17
CA ARG A 54 -3.74 20.97 -6.49
C ARG A 54 -3.98 20.95 -8.01
N GLY A 55 -5.21 20.64 -8.41
CA GLY A 55 -5.64 20.64 -9.81
C GLY A 55 -5.34 19.32 -10.54
N ASP A 56 -5.71 19.30 -11.82
CA ASP A 56 -5.71 18.05 -12.62
C ASP A 56 -4.31 17.56 -12.97
N ASP A 57 -3.33 18.43 -13.14
CA ASP A 57 -1.95 18.04 -13.45
C ASP A 57 -1.30 17.33 -12.26
N ASP A 58 -1.43 17.91 -11.07
CA ASP A 58 -0.92 17.27 -9.84
C ASP A 58 -1.68 15.97 -9.53
N TRP A 59 -3.00 15.92 -9.80
CA TRP A 59 -3.78 14.71 -9.68
C TRP A 59 -3.25 13.59 -10.59
N ARG A 60 -3.09 13.86 -11.89
CA ARG A 60 -2.58 12.87 -12.85
C ARG A 60 -1.17 12.39 -12.49
N ALA A 61 -0.28 13.31 -12.15
CA ALA A 61 1.09 12.98 -11.76
C ALA A 61 1.16 12.14 -10.48
N ALA A 62 0.35 12.47 -9.46
CA ALA A 62 0.33 11.75 -8.20
C ALA A 62 -0.31 10.36 -8.35
N SER A 63 -1.40 10.24 -9.12
CA SER A 63 -2.08 8.98 -9.41
C SER A 63 -1.19 8.00 -10.17
N GLU A 64 -0.51 8.46 -11.22
CA GLU A 64 0.42 7.62 -11.95
C GLU A 64 1.62 7.22 -11.08
N ALA A 65 2.15 8.15 -10.29
CA ALA A 65 3.27 7.85 -9.40
C ALA A 65 2.89 6.82 -8.32
N VAL A 66 1.72 6.91 -7.69
CA VAL A 66 1.32 5.96 -6.66
C VAL A 66 1.20 4.56 -7.23
N LEU A 67 0.56 4.39 -8.39
CA LEU A 67 0.35 3.07 -9.00
C LEU A 67 1.63 2.44 -9.60
N ARG A 68 2.74 3.18 -9.66
CA ARG A 68 4.07 2.67 -10.06
C ARG A 68 5.08 2.63 -8.91
N TRP A 69 4.61 2.48 -7.67
CA TRP A 69 5.48 2.45 -6.50
C TRP A 69 6.29 3.72 -6.29
N GLY A 70 5.89 4.84 -6.87
CA GLY A 70 6.66 6.09 -6.85
C GLY A 70 6.96 6.60 -5.45
N ILE A 71 6.08 6.37 -4.47
CA ILE A 71 6.30 6.75 -3.08
C ILE A 71 7.47 5.96 -2.47
N LYS A 72 7.51 4.65 -2.67
CA LYS A 72 8.61 3.79 -2.19
C LYS A 72 9.91 4.12 -2.91
N ARG A 73 9.89 4.18 -4.24
CA ARG A 73 11.08 4.45 -5.07
C ARG A 73 11.70 5.81 -4.73
N ARG A 74 10.91 6.88 -4.62
CA ARG A 74 11.38 8.23 -4.24
C ARG A 74 11.80 8.33 -2.77
N SER A 75 11.45 7.35 -1.95
CA SER A 75 11.87 7.25 -0.55
C SER A 75 13.15 6.44 -0.35
N GLY A 76 13.79 6.00 -1.45
CA GLY A 76 15.07 5.29 -1.43
C GLY A 76 14.95 3.76 -1.43
N PHE A 77 13.76 3.22 -1.69
CA PHE A 77 13.60 1.79 -1.88
C PHE A 77 13.73 1.40 -3.35
N ARG A 78 14.29 0.22 -3.59
CA ARG A 78 14.16 -0.47 -4.87
C ARG A 78 12.92 -1.35 -4.79
N VAL A 79 12.07 -1.34 -5.83
CA VAL A 79 10.92 -2.23 -5.95
C VAL A 79 11.10 -3.06 -7.20
N THR A 80 11.12 -4.36 -7.04
CA THR A 80 11.33 -5.35 -8.11
C THR A 80 10.06 -6.19 -8.24
N PRO A 81 9.40 -6.21 -9.41
CA PRO A 81 8.32 -7.13 -9.69
C PRO A 81 8.78 -8.59 -9.60
N MET A 82 7.92 -9.47 -9.14
CA MET A 82 8.16 -10.91 -9.00
C MET A 82 7.02 -11.67 -9.70
N GLY A 83 7.25 -12.94 -10.03
CA GLY A 83 6.19 -13.83 -10.51
C GLY A 83 5.42 -13.33 -11.75
N GLY A 84 6.04 -12.52 -12.62
CA GLY A 84 5.37 -11.95 -13.79
C GLY A 84 4.57 -10.66 -13.53
N ALA A 85 4.64 -10.09 -12.31
CA ALA A 85 4.04 -8.80 -12.02
C ALA A 85 4.66 -7.68 -12.87
N GLY A 86 3.84 -6.67 -13.23
CA GLY A 86 4.29 -5.51 -14.01
C GLY A 86 4.85 -4.37 -13.15
N GLU A 87 5.32 -3.31 -13.81
CA GLU A 87 5.76 -2.07 -13.15
C GLU A 87 4.59 -1.31 -12.48
N ARG A 88 3.40 -1.39 -13.04
CA ARG A 88 2.17 -0.86 -12.46
C ARG A 88 1.57 -1.92 -11.54
N VAL A 89 1.08 -1.49 -10.39
CA VAL A 89 0.44 -2.39 -9.41
C VAL A 89 -0.81 -3.03 -10.00
N ALA A 90 -0.99 -4.32 -9.68
CA ALA A 90 -2.22 -5.06 -9.95
C ALA A 90 -2.50 -5.97 -8.74
N GLU A 91 -3.75 -6.24 -8.44
CA GLU A 91 -4.12 -7.18 -7.39
C GLU A 91 -3.52 -8.55 -7.66
N GLY A 92 -2.99 -9.21 -6.63
CA GLY A 92 -2.26 -10.47 -6.73
C GLY A 92 -0.82 -10.34 -7.22
N GLY A 93 -0.37 -9.13 -7.61
CA GLY A 93 1.02 -8.91 -7.99
C GLY A 93 1.97 -9.03 -6.80
N GLU A 94 3.03 -9.82 -6.97
CA GLU A 94 4.09 -9.97 -5.97
C GLU A 94 5.26 -9.05 -6.28
N TYR A 95 5.84 -8.47 -5.23
CA TYR A 95 6.98 -7.55 -5.35
C TYR A 95 7.99 -7.80 -4.24
N ARG A 96 9.25 -7.47 -4.51
CA ARG A 96 10.30 -7.38 -3.51
C ARG A 96 10.69 -5.93 -3.33
N ILE A 97 10.43 -5.38 -2.16
CA ILE A 97 10.91 -4.06 -1.75
C ILE A 97 12.26 -4.26 -1.08
N THR A 98 13.27 -3.49 -1.48
CA THR A 98 14.63 -3.57 -0.91
C THR A 98 15.03 -2.21 -0.35
N ALA A 99 15.32 -2.19 0.95
CA ALA A 99 16.00 -1.08 1.62
C ALA A 99 17.48 -1.40 1.73
N ALA A 100 18.35 -0.50 1.26
CA ALA A 100 19.80 -0.69 1.30
C ALA A 100 20.46 0.43 2.10
N TRP A 101 21.42 0.07 2.97
CA TRP A 101 22.27 0.98 3.72
C TRP A 101 23.71 0.48 3.64
N GLY A 102 24.51 1.09 2.75
CA GLY A 102 25.86 0.60 2.46
C GLY A 102 25.83 -0.86 1.98
N PRO A 103 26.59 -1.77 2.59
CA PRO A 103 26.61 -3.18 2.21
C PRO A 103 25.40 -3.99 2.71
N LEU A 104 24.56 -3.42 3.57
CA LEU A 104 23.41 -4.10 4.14
C LEU A 104 22.16 -3.87 3.30
N ALA A 105 21.40 -4.93 3.04
CA ALA A 105 20.11 -4.87 2.38
C ALA A 105 19.06 -5.66 3.16
N VAL A 106 17.87 -5.06 3.33
CA VAL A 106 16.69 -5.71 3.88
C VAL A 106 15.71 -5.93 2.74
N HIS A 107 15.26 -7.17 2.58
CA HIS A 107 14.28 -7.57 1.59
C HIS A 107 12.91 -7.72 2.23
N GLU A 108 11.93 -7.05 1.64
CA GLU A 108 10.55 -7.00 2.10
C GLU A 108 9.66 -7.63 1.00
N PRO A 109 9.40 -8.94 1.03
CA PRO A 109 8.48 -9.57 0.09
C PRO A 109 7.04 -9.18 0.41
N VAL A 110 6.28 -8.75 -0.61
CA VAL A 110 4.92 -8.23 -0.46
C VAL A 110 4.02 -8.69 -1.60
N LEU A 111 2.71 -8.72 -1.32
CA LEU A 111 1.63 -9.02 -2.27
C LEU A 111 0.67 -7.84 -2.31
N VAL A 112 0.30 -7.35 -3.48
CA VAL A 112 -0.76 -6.35 -3.64
C VAL A 112 -2.10 -7.00 -3.37
N VAL A 113 -2.83 -6.52 -2.37
CA VAL A 113 -4.10 -7.11 -1.90
C VAL A 113 -5.33 -6.32 -2.33
N ALA A 114 -5.16 -5.05 -2.71
CA ALA A 114 -6.25 -4.23 -3.23
C ALA A 114 -5.68 -3.09 -4.09
N VAL A 115 -6.41 -2.72 -5.14
CA VAL A 115 -6.14 -1.55 -5.98
C VAL A 115 -7.42 -0.73 -6.09
N VAL A 116 -7.30 0.58 -6.01
CA VAL A 116 -8.37 1.55 -6.29
C VAL A 116 -7.89 2.50 -7.39
N ASP A 117 -8.71 2.69 -8.41
CA ASP A 117 -8.42 3.59 -9.53
C ASP A 117 -9.74 4.19 -10.02
N THR A 118 -10.14 5.30 -9.40
CA THR A 118 -11.37 6.04 -9.69
C THR A 118 -11.04 7.50 -10.08
N PRO A 119 -11.99 8.29 -10.59
CA PRO A 119 -11.72 9.68 -10.97
C PRO A 119 -11.22 10.59 -9.85
N ASP A 120 -11.48 10.26 -8.59
CA ASP A 120 -11.16 11.07 -7.41
C ASP A 120 -10.33 10.36 -6.36
N ARG A 121 -10.06 9.05 -6.56
CA ARG A 121 -9.32 8.22 -5.61
C ARG A 121 -8.50 7.16 -6.32
N CYS A 122 -7.19 7.13 -6.06
CA CYS A 122 -6.26 6.25 -6.73
C CYS A 122 -5.22 5.74 -5.73
N GLY A 123 -4.93 4.43 -5.75
CA GLY A 123 -3.94 3.86 -4.85
C GLY A 123 -4.01 2.34 -4.73
N PHE A 124 -3.30 1.80 -3.77
CA PHE A 124 -3.27 0.36 -3.52
C PHE A 124 -2.90 0.04 -2.08
N ALA A 125 -3.20 -1.18 -1.68
CA ALA A 125 -2.72 -1.81 -0.46
C ALA A 125 -1.87 -3.02 -0.79
N TYR A 126 -0.82 -3.26 0.00
CA TYR A 126 -0.03 -4.49 -0.06
C TYR A 126 0.13 -5.09 1.32
N GLY A 127 0.11 -6.41 1.37
CA GLY A 127 0.33 -7.20 2.56
C GLY A 127 1.70 -7.87 2.57
N THR A 128 2.19 -8.18 3.75
CA THR A 128 3.49 -8.82 3.94
C THR A 128 3.43 -10.32 3.68
N LEU A 129 4.46 -10.82 3.00
CA LEU A 129 4.70 -12.25 2.77
C LEU A 129 5.74 -12.82 3.75
N PRO A 130 5.88 -14.17 3.86
CA PRO A 130 6.91 -14.78 4.67
C PRO A 130 8.32 -14.26 4.36
N GLY A 131 9.09 -13.95 5.40
CA GLY A 131 10.42 -13.31 5.27
C GLY A 131 10.42 -11.79 5.42
N HIS A 132 9.26 -11.14 5.42
CA HIS A 132 9.14 -9.70 5.68
C HIS A 132 9.48 -9.38 7.15
N PRO A 133 10.20 -8.25 7.44
CA PRO A 133 10.61 -7.86 8.79
C PRO A 133 9.46 -7.62 9.77
N VAL A 134 8.29 -7.23 9.29
CA VAL A 134 7.07 -7.06 10.08
C VAL A 134 5.93 -7.85 9.46
N SER A 135 4.81 -7.98 10.18
CA SER A 135 3.56 -8.56 9.66
C SER A 135 2.49 -7.48 9.58
N GLY A 136 1.72 -7.48 8.49
CA GLY A 136 0.59 -6.57 8.32
C GLY A 136 0.44 -6.01 6.90
N GLU A 137 -0.18 -4.84 6.82
CA GLU A 137 -0.61 -4.23 5.57
C GLU A 137 -0.28 -2.73 5.55
N GLU A 138 0.10 -2.22 4.39
CA GLU A 138 0.31 -0.80 4.15
C GLU A 138 -0.44 -0.37 2.88
N ALA A 139 -1.12 0.77 2.94
CA ALA A 139 -1.80 1.36 1.80
C ALA A 139 -1.30 2.78 1.53
N PHE A 140 -1.15 3.10 0.24
CA PHE A 140 -0.90 4.44 -0.27
C PHE A 140 -2.08 4.85 -1.15
N VAL A 141 -2.74 5.93 -0.79
CA VAL A 141 -3.92 6.41 -1.49
C VAL A 141 -3.77 7.90 -1.77
N VAL A 142 -3.94 8.28 -3.01
CA VAL A 142 -4.08 9.67 -3.44
C VAL A 142 -5.57 9.95 -3.66
N SER A 143 -6.08 11.05 -3.15
CA SER A 143 -7.45 11.50 -3.37
C SER A 143 -7.48 12.97 -3.76
N ARG A 144 -8.47 13.36 -4.58
CA ARG A 144 -8.75 14.76 -4.86
C ARG A 144 -10.11 15.15 -4.29
N SER A 145 -10.15 16.32 -3.70
CA SER A 145 -11.39 16.95 -3.19
C SER A 145 -12.01 17.87 -4.23
N PRO A 146 -13.31 18.24 -4.09
CA PRO A 146 -13.99 19.14 -5.03
C PRO A 146 -13.32 20.52 -5.22
N ASP A 147 -12.58 20.99 -4.20
CA ASP A 147 -11.79 22.23 -4.28
C ASP A 147 -10.45 22.05 -5.04
N GLY A 148 -10.23 20.88 -5.65
CA GLY A 148 -9.03 20.53 -6.44
C GLY A 148 -7.82 20.14 -5.62
N ARG A 149 -7.89 20.04 -4.30
CA ARG A 149 -6.76 19.64 -3.44
C ARG A 149 -6.44 18.16 -3.63
N VAL A 150 -5.18 17.84 -3.87
CA VAL A 150 -4.66 16.47 -4.00
C VAL A 150 -3.97 16.07 -2.71
N THR A 151 -4.42 14.99 -2.09
CA THR A 151 -3.96 14.52 -0.77
C THR A 151 -3.45 13.10 -0.87
N LEU A 152 -2.23 12.85 -0.37
CA LEU A 152 -1.70 11.51 -0.13
C LEU A 152 -2.06 11.06 1.27
N THR A 153 -2.71 9.92 1.39
CA THR A 153 -2.99 9.22 2.65
C THR A 153 -2.20 7.92 2.72
N LEU A 154 -1.51 7.73 3.83
CA LEU A 154 -0.83 6.49 4.21
C LEU A 154 -1.63 5.82 5.32
N ARG A 155 -1.99 4.56 5.15
CA ARG A 155 -2.57 3.69 6.18
C ARG A 155 -1.67 2.52 6.44
N SER A 156 -1.55 2.07 7.66
CA SER A 156 -0.86 0.81 7.97
C SER A 156 -1.40 0.10 9.20
N LEU A 157 -1.41 -1.22 9.11
CA LEU A 157 -1.62 -2.16 10.21
C LEU A 157 -0.32 -2.94 10.37
N THR A 158 0.31 -2.87 11.55
CA THR A 158 1.64 -3.45 11.74
C THR A 158 1.68 -4.24 13.03
N SER A 159 2.13 -5.48 12.95
CA SER A 159 2.45 -6.37 14.07
C SER A 159 3.85 -6.97 13.94
N ARG A 160 4.30 -7.70 14.94
CA ARG A 160 5.57 -8.42 14.89
C ARG A 160 5.53 -9.51 13.83
N ALA A 161 6.66 -9.75 13.15
CA ALA A 161 6.78 -10.90 12.27
C ALA A 161 6.45 -12.19 13.03
N PRO A 162 5.66 -13.11 12.46
CA PRO A 162 5.23 -14.33 13.16
C PRO A 162 6.40 -15.28 13.44
N ARG A 163 7.44 -15.25 12.61
CA ARG A 163 8.62 -16.13 12.70
C ARG A 163 9.91 -15.38 12.37
N GLY A 164 11.07 -15.96 12.78
CA GLY A 164 12.39 -15.43 12.45
C GLY A 164 12.94 -14.39 13.42
N GLY A 165 14.21 -14.00 13.23
CA GLY A 165 14.94 -13.06 14.10
C GLY A 165 14.39 -11.63 14.11
N TRP A 166 13.66 -11.20 13.08
CA TRP A 166 13.07 -9.87 12.97
C TRP A 166 12.11 -9.51 14.11
N ARG A 167 11.47 -10.52 14.74
CA ARG A 167 10.57 -10.30 15.87
C ARG A 167 11.28 -9.68 17.09
N HIS A 168 12.58 -9.93 17.25
CA HIS A 168 13.36 -9.39 18.37
C HIS A 168 13.78 -7.94 18.18
N VAL A 169 13.89 -7.48 16.92
CA VAL A 169 14.24 -6.09 16.57
C VAL A 169 13.02 -5.24 16.22
N PHE A 170 11.82 -5.74 16.48
CA PHE A 170 10.57 -5.04 16.18
C PHE A 170 10.50 -3.59 16.70
N PRO A 171 10.95 -3.25 17.92
CA PRO A 171 10.96 -1.86 18.37
C PRO A 171 11.81 -0.95 17.49
N VAL A 172 12.95 -1.43 17.00
CA VAL A 172 13.83 -0.70 16.07
C VAL A 172 13.14 -0.49 14.72
N LEU A 173 12.44 -1.52 14.21
CA LEU A 173 11.66 -1.42 12.98
C LEU A 173 10.54 -0.38 13.08
N LEU A 174 9.91 -0.22 14.23
CA LEU A 174 8.90 0.83 14.46
C LEU A 174 9.51 2.25 14.39
N VAL A 175 10.74 2.44 14.87
CA VAL A 175 11.45 3.71 14.75
C VAL A 175 11.80 3.97 13.28
N ALA A 176 12.33 2.98 12.56
CA ALA A 176 12.59 3.08 11.13
C ALA A 176 11.32 3.45 10.34
N GLN A 177 10.17 2.82 10.65
CA GLN A 177 8.88 3.18 10.04
C GLN A 177 8.51 4.66 10.24
N ARG A 178 8.78 5.25 11.42
CA ARG A 178 8.51 6.68 11.65
C ARG A 178 9.34 7.57 10.74
N VAL A 179 10.61 7.23 10.51
CA VAL A 179 11.49 7.94 9.57
C VAL A 179 10.98 7.82 8.15
N TYR A 180 10.63 6.60 7.70
CA TYR A 180 10.11 6.38 6.35
C TYR A 180 8.76 7.05 6.12
N ARG A 181 7.86 7.07 7.09
CA ARG A 181 6.58 7.81 7.00
C ARG A 181 6.79 9.31 6.75
N ARG A 182 7.86 9.90 7.30
CA ARG A 182 8.26 11.30 6.99
C ARG A 182 8.75 11.42 5.54
N ARG A 183 9.54 10.45 5.03
CA ARG A 183 10.00 10.42 3.64
C ARG A 183 8.84 10.23 2.67
N TYR A 184 7.90 9.34 2.95
CA TYR A 184 6.70 9.11 2.13
C TYR A 184 5.88 10.38 1.94
N ARG A 185 5.67 11.14 3.01
CA ARG A 185 4.95 12.42 2.95
C ARG A 185 5.64 13.48 2.08
N ARG A 186 6.95 13.37 1.87
CA ARG A 186 7.73 14.27 1.00
C ARG A 186 7.85 13.75 -0.43
N ALA A 187 7.70 12.45 -0.64
CA ALA A 187 8.00 11.79 -1.91
C ALA A 187 7.17 12.29 -3.11
N LEU A 188 5.92 12.74 -2.88
CA LEU A 188 5.08 13.31 -3.94
C LEU A 188 5.10 14.84 -4.00
N ARG A 189 5.50 15.54 -2.93
CA ARG A 189 5.60 17.02 -2.96
C ARG A 189 6.64 17.54 -3.95
N ALA A 190 7.72 16.79 -4.18
CA ALA A 190 8.78 17.18 -5.10
C ALA A 190 8.39 17.09 -6.58
N ALA A 191 7.31 16.41 -6.93
CA ALA A 191 6.86 16.27 -8.32
C ALA A 191 6.17 17.54 -8.86
N GLY A 192 5.53 18.34 -7.99
CA GLY A 192 4.85 19.59 -8.38
C GLY A 192 5.76 20.83 -8.38
N ALA A 193 6.94 20.77 -7.79
CA ALA A 193 7.85 21.92 -7.67
C ALA A 193 8.81 22.10 -8.86
N GLY A 194 8.89 21.14 -9.77
CA GLY A 194 9.86 21.14 -10.88
C GLY A 194 9.32 21.63 -12.23
N GLN A 195 8.09 22.14 -12.29
CA GLN A 195 7.45 22.59 -13.53
C GLN A 195 6.90 24.04 -13.43
N ARG A 196 7.55 24.90 -12.66
CA ARG A 196 7.27 26.35 -12.72
C ARG A 196 8.52 27.09 -13.14
#